data_cad25f9b43531d75f4a49865696e6700
#
_entry.id   cad25f9b43531d75f4a49865696e6700
#
_cell.length_a   1.000
_cell.length_b   1.000
_cell.length_c   1.000
_cell.angle_alpha   90.00
_cell.angle_beta   90.00
_cell.angle_gamma   90.00
#
_symmetry.space_group_name_H-M   'P 1'
#
loop_
_entity.id
_entity.type
_entity.pdbx_description
1 polymer ?
#
loop_
_entity_poly.entity_id
_entity_poly.type
_entity_poly.pdbx_seq_one_letter_code
_entity_poly.pdbx_strand_id
1 'polypeptide(L)'
;FYGFDDPEITLRVVPGPQEDMFTQDGIDTFYGQKYTTTSRCDRMGFRLDGPEIETYDGSDIISDGIALGAVQIPADGRPIIMLADRQTTGGYAKIGTVCSVDLPKLVQCTPGRTIRFAPVTVQEAQELYRQEARRLDALAKVVKRPCYGGISPRRTARRLTPILEAQAKAHASGSQKLWIELGKTEKERLQAAEAGASDTNR
;
A
#
# COMPACT_ATOMS: atom_id res chain seq x y z
N PHE A 1 -1.29 -6.57 -8.24
CA PHE A 1 0.04 -6.07 -7.89
C PHE A 1 0.13 -4.67 -8.44
N TYR A 2 0.31 -3.68 -7.58
CA TYR A 2 0.70 -2.34 -7.98
C TYR A 2 2.15 -2.45 -8.47
N GLY A 3 2.46 -1.90 -9.66
CA GLY A 3 3.83 -1.90 -10.19
C GLY A 3 4.73 -1.01 -9.33
N PHE A 4 5.27 -1.58 -8.27
CA PHE A 4 6.18 -0.87 -7.34
C PHE A 4 7.48 -0.43 -8.01
N ASP A 5 7.80 -1.00 -9.16
CA ASP A 5 8.99 -0.67 -9.94
C ASP A 5 8.75 0.41 -10.99
N ASP A 6 7.52 0.91 -11.11
CA ASP A 6 7.20 1.95 -12.09
C ASP A 6 7.85 3.29 -11.65
N PRO A 7 8.75 3.88 -12.43
CA PRO A 7 9.43 5.12 -12.06
C PRO A 7 8.49 6.32 -11.98
N GLU A 8 7.33 6.23 -12.62
CA GLU A 8 6.32 7.29 -12.67
C GLU A 8 4.96 6.76 -12.19
N ILE A 9 4.30 7.49 -11.31
CA ILE A 9 2.99 7.13 -10.76
C ILE A 9 1.98 8.22 -11.09
N THR A 10 0.85 7.82 -11.66
CA THR A 10 -0.29 8.70 -11.89
C THR A 10 -1.29 8.59 -10.74
N LEU A 11 -1.59 9.71 -10.11
CA LEU A 11 -2.60 9.86 -9.07
C LEU A 11 -3.84 10.54 -9.67
N ARG A 12 -5.00 9.91 -9.56
CA ARG A 12 -6.27 10.47 -9.99
C ARG A 12 -6.80 11.43 -8.94
N VAL A 13 -7.24 12.59 -9.38
CA VAL A 13 -7.63 13.70 -8.52
C VAL A 13 -9.01 14.20 -8.90
N VAL A 14 -9.90 14.31 -7.92
CA VAL A 14 -11.15 15.04 -8.04
C VAL A 14 -10.86 16.51 -7.79
N PRO A 15 -11.26 17.45 -8.67
CA PRO A 15 -11.10 18.90 -8.46
C PRO A 15 -11.59 19.34 -7.08
N GLY A 16 -10.90 20.29 -6.49
CA GLY A 16 -11.15 20.72 -5.12
C GLY A 16 -12.17 21.85 -4.98
N PRO A 17 -12.59 22.14 -3.75
CA PRO A 17 -13.58 23.17 -3.48
C PRO A 17 -13.05 24.60 -3.67
N GLN A 18 -11.72 24.78 -3.75
CA GLN A 18 -11.05 26.08 -3.97
C GLN A 18 -10.31 26.13 -5.31
N GLU A 19 -10.78 25.41 -6.32
CA GLU A 19 -10.18 25.42 -7.66
C GLU A 19 -10.20 26.82 -8.29
N ASP A 20 -11.21 27.63 -7.95
CA ASP A 20 -11.38 29.02 -8.37
C ASP A 20 -10.32 29.99 -7.84
N MET A 21 -9.52 29.61 -6.86
CA MET A 21 -8.38 30.40 -6.37
C MET A 21 -7.13 30.26 -7.24
N PHE A 22 -7.07 29.26 -8.11
CA PHE A 22 -5.93 28.97 -8.98
C PHE A 22 -6.13 29.59 -10.36
N THR A 23 -5.05 30.10 -10.94
CA THR A 23 -5.08 30.56 -12.33
C THR A 23 -5.24 29.38 -13.27
N GLN A 24 -5.70 29.62 -14.51
CA GLN A 24 -5.78 28.55 -15.52
C GLN A 24 -4.38 27.94 -15.76
N ASP A 25 -3.34 28.77 -15.81
CA ASP A 25 -1.94 28.31 -15.95
C ASP A 25 -1.50 27.47 -14.74
N GLY A 26 -1.96 27.81 -13.53
CA GLY A 26 -1.73 27.02 -12.33
C GLY A 26 -2.40 25.64 -12.40
N ILE A 27 -3.65 25.59 -12.85
CA ILE A 27 -4.39 24.32 -13.05
C ILE A 27 -3.72 23.48 -14.14
N ASP A 28 -3.36 24.10 -15.28
CA ASP A 28 -2.69 23.41 -16.38
C ASP A 28 -1.30 22.90 -15.97
N THR A 29 -0.59 23.64 -15.14
CA THR A 29 0.67 23.22 -14.53
C THR A 29 0.46 22.03 -13.62
N PHE A 30 -0.55 22.07 -12.74
CA PHE A 30 -0.84 20.98 -11.81
C PHE A 30 -1.09 19.65 -12.52
N TYR A 31 -1.90 19.64 -13.57
CA TYR A 31 -2.24 18.42 -14.30
C TYR A 31 -1.24 18.06 -15.42
N GLY A 32 -0.57 19.05 -16.00
CA GLY A 32 0.33 18.84 -17.14
C GLY A 32 1.76 18.48 -16.78
N GLN A 33 2.23 18.89 -15.62
CA GLN A 33 3.62 18.77 -15.24
C GLN A 33 3.89 17.56 -14.34
N LYS A 34 5.17 17.25 -14.12
CA LYS A 34 5.65 16.19 -13.25
C LYS A 34 6.14 16.76 -11.94
N TYR A 35 5.84 16.07 -10.87
CA TYR A 35 6.30 16.37 -9.52
C TYR A 35 7.17 15.23 -9.01
N THR A 36 8.01 15.52 -8.01
CA THR A 36 8.92 14.51 -7.43
C THR A 36 8.70 14.43 -5.93
N THR A 37 8.62 13.21 -5.40
CA THR A 37 8.53 12.97 -3.95
C THR A 37 9.81 13.41 -3.26
N THR A 38 9.69 14.16 -2.16
CA THR A 38 10.82 14.63 -1.36
C THR A 38 11.13 13.71 -0.19
N SER A 39 12.24 13.95 0.51
CA SER A 39 12.52 13.28 1.80
C SER A 39 11.63 13.77 2.95
N ARG A 40 10.85 14.84 2.75
CA ARG A 40 9.91 15.40 3.73
C ARG A 40 8.52 14.81 3.55
N CYS A 41 8.44 13.48 3.50
CA CYS A 41 7.21 12.73 3.36
C CYS A 41 7.00 11.90 4.63
N ASP A 42 5.87 12.09 5.29
CA ASP A 42 5.50 11.41 6.52
C ASP A 42 3.99 11.05 6.55
N ARG A 43 3.51 10.63 7.69
CA ARG A 43 2.10 10.28 7.86
C ARG A 43 1.15 11.49 7.86
N MET A 44 1.65 12.71 8.04
CA MET A 44 0.85 13.94 7.92
C MET A 44 0.64 14.33 6.46
N GLY A 45 1.68 14.19 5.61
CA GLY A 45 1.59 14.56 4.22
C GLY A 45 2.84 14.28 3.40
N PHE A 46 2.62 14.11 2.10
CA PHE A 46 3.66 13.98 1.10
C PHE A 46 3.92 15.32 0.45
N ARG A 47 5.09 15.90 0.74
CA ARG A 47 5.55 17.13 0.08
C ARG A 47 6.20 16.78 -1.23
N LEU A 48 5.71 17.42 -2.29
CA LEU A 48 6.25 17.23 -3.62
C LEU A 48 7.12 18.42 -4.02
N ASP A 49 8.12 18.18 -4.84
CA ASP A 49 8.93 19.19 -5.50
C ASP A 49 8.59 19.23 -6.99
N GLY A 50 8.62 20.40 -7.59
CA GLY A 50 8.26 20.58 -8.99
C GLY A 50 7.89 22.03 -9.31
N PRO A 51 7.26 22.27 -10.47
CA PRO A 51 6.80 23.59 -10.86
C PRO A 51 5.82 24.18 -9.84
N GLU A 52 5.91 25.49 -9.67
CA GLU A 52 4.99 26.25 -8.81
C GLU A 52 3.62 26.35 -9.46
N ILE A 53 2.59 26.18 -8.64
CA ILE A 53 1.18 26.29 -9.04
C ILE A 53 0.71 27.69 -8.69
N GLU A 54 0.36 28.43 -9.72
CA GLU A 54 0.00 29.84 -9.59
C GLU A 54 -1.41 30.02 -9.05
N THR A 55 -1.56 31.00 -8.15
CA THR A 55 -2.84 31.45 -7.57
C THR A 55 -3.09 32.93 -7.91
N TYR A 56 -4.37 33.36 -7.92
CA TYR A 56 -4.71 34.76 -8.19
C TYR A 56 -4.23 35.73 -7.09
N ASP A 57 -4.56 35.41 -5.82
CA ASP A 57 -4.31 36.29 -4.67
C ASP A 57 -3.63 35.57 -3.50
N GLY A 58 -2.78 34.57 -3.81
CA GLY A 58 -2.19 33.70 -2.80
C GLY A 58 -3.07 32.50 -2.46
N SER A 59 -2.53 31.61 -1.61
CA SER A 59 -3.13 30.31 -1.32
C SER A 59 -3.79 30.24 0.06
N ASP A 60 -3.77 31.32 0.84
CA ASP A 60 -4.31 31.35 2.18
C ASP A 60 -5.85 31.45 2.16
N ILE A 61 -6.52 30.60 2.92
CA ILE A 61 -7.96 30.59 3.09
C ILE A 61 -8.34 30.66 4.59
N ILE A 62 -9.57 31.04 4.87
CA ILE A 62 -10.14 30.79 6.20
C ILE A 62 -10.10 29.26 6.43
N SER A 63 -9.62 28.85 7.61
CA SER A 63 -9.43 27.43 7.94
C SER A 63 -10.69 26.60 7.64
N ASP A 64 -10.50 25.58 6.85
CA ASP A 64 -11.55 24.67 6.38
C ASP A 64 -11.12 23.21 6.56
N GLY A 65 -12.08 22.28 6.52
CA GLY A 65 -11.85 20.85 6.70
C GLY A 65 -10.89 20.26 5.67
N ILE A 66 -9.99 19.38 6.13
CA ILE A 66 -9.02 18.71 5.27
C ILE A 66 -9.40 17.23 5.12
N ALA A 67 -9.78 16.82 3.93
CA ALA A 67 -10.04 15.41 3.61
C ALA A 67 -8.73 14.62 3.51
N LEU A 68 -8.80 13.29 3.71
CA LEU A 68 -7.70 12.40 3.36
C LEU A 68 -7.44 12.44 1.85
N GLY A 69 -6.19 12.66 1.46
CA GLY A 69 -5.81 12.82 0.06
C GLY A 69 -5.98 14.23 -0.49
N ALA A 70 -6.43 15.21 0.30
CA ALA A 70 -6.50 16.62 -0.13
C ALA A 70 -5.11 17.09 -0.56
N VAL A 71 -5.04 17.80 -1.68
CA VAL A 71 -3.82 18.41 -2.21
C VAL A 71 -3.86 19.89 -1.89
N GLN A 72 -3.09 20.29 -0.88
CA GLN A 72 -2.94 21.67 -0.49
C GLN A 72 -1.78 22.33 -1.25
N ILE A 73 -1.98 23.59 -1.60
CA ILE A 73 -0.95 24.42 -2.24
C ILE A 73 -0.61 25.55 -1.27
N PRO A 74 0.51 25.47 -0.52
CA PRO A 74 1.00 26.57 0.31
C PRO A 74 1.53 27.73 -0.52
N ALA A 75 1.99 28.78 0.15
CA ALA A 75 2.50 29.99 -0.49
C ALA A 75 3.73 29.75 -1.41
N ASP A 76 4.44 28.63 -1.24
CA ASP A 76 5.55 28.24 -2.13
C ASP A 76 5.08 27.55 -3.44
N GLY A 77 3.77 27.47 -3.68
CA GLY A 77 3.17 26.92 -4.88
C GLY A 77 3.34 25.40 -5.05
N ARG A 78 3.90 24.69 -4.06
CA ARG A 78 4.23 23.26 -4.20
C ARG A 78 3.21 22.35 -3.54
N PRO A 79 2.76 21.25 -4.21
CA PRO A 79 1.69 20.44 -3.67
C PRO A 79 2.11 19.66 -2.43
N ILE A 80 1.20 19.59 -1.45
CA ILE A 80 1.27 18.72 -0.29
C ILE A 80 0.04 17.81 -0.30
N ILE A 81 0.24 16.50 -0.45
CA ILE A 81 -0.87 15.52 -0.38
C ILE A 81 -1.07 15.12 1.08
N MET A 82 -2.22 15.43 1.64
CA MET A 82 -2.53 15.23 3.05
C MET A 82 -2.92 13.79 3.35
N LEU A 83 -2.28 13.18 4.36
CA LEU A 83 -2.41 11.76 4.69
C LEU A 83 -3.13 11.49 6.02
N ALA A 84 -2.91 10.30 6.59
CA ALA A 84 -3.68 9.78 7.71
C ALA A 84 -3.59 10.62 8.98
N ASP A 85 -2.41 11.15 9.32
CA ASP A 85 -2.18 11.95 10.54
C ASP A 85 -2.25 13.47 10.27
N ARG A 86 -2.89 13.87 9.14
CA ARG A 86 -3.09 15.28 8.79
C ARG A 86 -3.91 16.02 9.84
N GLN A 87 -3.77 17.34 9.86
CA GLN A 87 -4.65 18.21 10.62
C GLN A 87 -6.10 18.04 10.14
N THR A 88 -7.06 18.26 11.04
CA THR A 88 -8.50 18.21 10.70
C THR A 88 -8.95 19.43 9.92
N THR A 89 -8.31 20.58 10.16
CA THR A 89 -8.56 21.86 9.50
C THR A 89 -7.24 22.49 9.08
N GLY A 90 -7.26 23.34 8.05
CA GLY A 90 -6.08 24.06 7.58
C GLY A 90 -6.43 25.26 6.71
N GLY A 91 -5.50 26.17 6.58
CA GLY A 91 -5.65 27.46 5.95
C GLY A 91 -5.09 27.58 4.55
N TYR A 92 -4.79 26.49 3.87
CA TYR A 92 -4.29 26.52 2.47
C TYR A 92 -5.35 26.01 1.50
N ALA A 93 -5.42 26.64 0.32
CA ALA A 93 -6.30 26.25 -0.75
C ALA A 93 -6.05 24.82 -1.20
N LYS A 94 -7.13 24.09 -1.43
CA LYS A 94 -7.11 22.70 -1.89
C LYS A 94 -7.48 22.65 -3.38
N ILE A 95 -6.49 22.40 -4.24
CA ILE A 95 -6.67 22.28 -5.69
C ILE A 95 -7.44 21.00 -6.07
N GLY A 96 -7.34 19.96 -5.26
CA GLY A 96 -8.03 18.70 -5.52
C GLY A 96 -7.92 17.72 -4.37
N THR A 97 -8.50 16.53 -4.57
CA THR A 97 -8.40 15.40 -3.64
C THR A 97 -8.02 14.15 -4.39
N VAL A 98 -6.92 13.51 -4.04
CA VAL A 98 -6.46 12.23 -4.59
C VAL A 98 -7.47 11.13 -4.27
N CYS A 99 -7.84 10.33 -5.27
CA CYS A 99 -8.70 9.16 -5.07
C CYS A 99 -8.09 8.21 -4.03
N SER A 100 -8.91 7.78 -3.06
CA SER A 100 -8.46 6.91 -1.96
C SER A 100 -7.80 5.61 -2.44
N VAL A 101 -8.19 5.11 -3.61
CA VAL A 101 -7.62 3.91 -4.23
C VAL A 101 -6.19 4.09 -4.75
N ASP A 102 -5.72 5.33 -4.94
CA ASP A 102 -4.36 5.64 -5.38
C ASP A 102 -3.41 5.98 -4.22
N LEU A 103 -3.93 6.31 -3.03
CA LEU A 103 -3.12 6.60 -1.86
C LEU A 103 -2.17 5.45 -1.46
N PRO A 104 -2.57 4.16 -1.54
CA PRO A 104 -1.64 3.05 -1.28
C PRO A 104 -0.42 3.04 -2.21
N LYS A 105 -0.54 3.53 -3.44
CA LYS A 105 0.59 3.65 -4.37
C LYS A 105 1.54 4.77 -3.93
N LEU A 106 0.96 5.91 -3.54
CA LEU A 106 1.72 7.07 -3.07
C LEU A 106 2.54 6.75 -1.82
N VAL A 107 1.93 6.15 -0.79
CA VAL A 107 2.60 5.90 0.49
C VAL A 107 3.72 4.86 0.41
N GLN A 108 3.84 4.16 -0.72
CA GLN A 108 4.91 3.21 -0.99
C GLN A 108 6.02 3.82 -1.86
N CYS A 109 5.92 5.09 -2.24
CA CYS A 109 6.95 5.79 -2.97
C CYS A 109 8.15 6.10 -2.08
N THR A 110 9.33 5.85 -2.61
CA THR A 110 10.59 6.37 -2.06
C THR A 110 10.82 7.82 -2.53
N PRO A 111 11.64 8.62 -1.83
CA PRO A 111 12.05 9.93 -2.33
C PRO A 111 12.65 9.84 -3.74
N GLY A 112 12.35 10.82 -4.57
CA GLY A 112 12.81 10.88 -5.98
C GLY A 112 11.86 10.23 -6.99
N ARG A 113 10.72 9.67 -6.56
CA ARG A 113 9.70 9.14 -7.48
C ARG A 113 8.94 10.24 -8.17
N THR A 114 8.66 10.03 -9.44
CA THR A 114 7.87 10.96 -10.25
C THR A 114 6.37 10.73 -10.05
N ILE A 115 5.64 11.81 -9.79
CA ILE A 115 4.19 11.85 -9.63
C ILE A 115 3.58 12.69 -10.75
N ARG A 116 2.50 12.20 -11.35
CA ARG A 116 1.59 12.96 -12.20
C ARG A 116 0.19 12.97 -11.63
N PHE A 117 -0.55 14.02 -11.89
CA PHE A 117 -1.95 14.13 -11.53
C PHE A 117 -2.83 13.99 -12.79
N ALA A 118 -3.95 13.28 -12.64
CA ALA A 118 -4.94 13.13 -13.70
C ALA A 118 -6.33 13.50 -13.15
N PRO A 119 -7.04 14.44 -13.76
CA PRO A 119 -8.36 14.83 -13.29
C PRO A 119 -9.35 13.70 -13.52
N VAL A 120 -10.26 13.51 -12.58
CA VAL A 120 -11.41 12.60 -12.69
C VAL A 120 -12.64 13.23 -12.07
N THR A 121 -13.80 12.85 -12.54
CA THR A 121 -15.07 13.26 -11.97
C THR A 121 -15.35 12.52 -10.65
N VAL A 122 -16.26 13.08 -9.84
CA VAL A 122 -16.73 12.42 -8.60
C VAL A 122 -17.33 11.05 -8.91
N GLN A 123 -18.07 10.92 -10.01
CA GLN A 123 -18.70 9.67 -10.42
C GLN A 123 -17.66 8.59 -10.75
N GLU A 124 -16.62 8.96 -11.49
CA GLU A 124 -15.50 8.06 -11.81
C GLU A 124 -14.75 7.64 -10.53
N ALA A 125 -14.46 8.58 -9.64
CA ALA A 125 -13.81 8.29 -8.35
C ALA A 125 -14.63 7.32 -7.49
N GLN A 126 -15.96 7.50 -7.45
CA GLN A 126 -16.87 6.59 -6.75
C GLN A 126 -16.88 5.18 -7.36
N GLU A 127 -16.85 5.07 -8.70
CA GLU A 127 -16.83 3.77 -9.35
C GLU A 127 -15.49 3.06 -9.11
N LEU A 128 -14.37 3.78 -9.16
CA LEU A 128 -13.06 3.25 -8.80
C LEU A 128 -13.04 2.69 -7.37
N TYR A 129 -13.62 3.42 -6.43
CA TYR A 129 -13.76 2.95 -5.05
C TYR A 129 -14.60 1.68 -4.93
N ARG A 130 -15.75 1.63 -5.64
CA ARG A 130 -16.62 0.43 -5.65
C ARG A 130 -15.92 -0.78 -6.26
N GLN A 131 -15.12 -0.58 -7.32
CA GLN A 131 -14.34 -1.65 -7.96
C GLN A 131 -13.29 -2.22 -6.99
N GLU A 132 -12.57 -1.34 -6.30
CA GLU A 132 -11.57 -1.77 -5.31
C GLU A 132 -12.23 -2.49 -4.12
N ALA A 133 -13.36 -1.99 -3.61
CA ALA A 133 -14.12 -2.67 -2.57
C ALA A 133 -14.55 -4.09 -3.00
N ARG A 134 -15.08 -4.24 -4.23
CA ARG A 134 -15.43 -5.57 -4.78
C ARG A 134 -14.21 -6.49 -4.90
N ARG A 135 -13.06 -5.93 -5.32
CA ARG A 135 -11.80 -6.68 -5.43
C ARG A 135 -11.33 -7.17 -4.06
N LEU A 136 -11.37 -6.32 -3.04
CA LEU A 136 -10.99 -6.68 -1.67
C LEU A 136 -11.94 -7.73 -1.07
N ASP A 137 -13.24 -7.61 -1.30
CA ASP A 137 -14.23 -8.62 -0.87
C ASP A 137 -13.99 -9.98 -1.54
N ALA A 138 -13.68 -9.99 -2.83
CA ALA A 138 -13.34 -11.21 -3.54
C ALA A 138 -12.07 -11.84 -2.97
N LEU A 139 -11.04 -11.05 -2.71
CA LEU A 139 -9.79 -11.49 -2.08
C LEU A 139 -10.03 -12.04 -0.67
N ALA A 140 -10.84 -11.35 0.15
CA ALA A 140 -11.19 -11.80 1.49
C ALA A 140 -11.90 -13.17 1.47
N LYS A 141 -12.77 -13.41 0.47
CA LYS A 141 -13.43 -14.73 0.28
C LYS A 141 -12.41 -15.82 -0.07
N VAL A 142 -11.40 -15.51 -0.89
CA VAL A 142 -10.34 -16.47 -1.24
C VAL A 142 -9.47 -16.79 -0.02
N VAL A 143 -9.05 -15.76 0.73
CA VAL A 143 -8.23 -15.93 1.93
C VAL A 143 -8.97 -16.70 3.03
N LYS A 144 -10.28 -16.48 3.18
CA LYS A 144 -11.12 -17.20 4.15
C LYS A 144 -11.43 -18.64 3.74
N ARG A 145 -11.22 -19.02 2.47
CA ARG A 145 -11.36 -20.42 2.05
C ARG A 145 -10.24 -21.24 2.68
N PRO A 146 -10.54 -22.43 3.26
CA PRO A 146 -9.48 -23.32 3.71
C PRO A 146 -8.56 -23.61 2.52
N CYS A 147 -7.24 -23.45 2.75
CA CYS A 147 -6.23 -23.69 1.71
C CYS A 147 -6.37 -25.12 1.15
N TYR A 148 -6.84 -25.25 -0.06
CA TYR A 148 -6.94 -26.53 -0.77
C TYR A 148 -5.58 -27.05 -1.28
N GLY A 149 -4.49 -26.41 -0.91
CA GLY A 149 -3.11 -26.84 -1.18
C GLY A 149 -2.48 -27.71 -0.10
N GLY A 150 -3.27 -28.33 0.76
CA GLY A 150 -2.76 -29.43 1.60
C GLY A 150 -2.23 -29.05 2.99
N ILE A 151 -2.29 -27.81 3.43
CA ILE A 151 -1.94 -27.46 4.82
C ILE A 151 -3.24 -27.20 5.59
N SER A 152 -3.94 -28.27 5.96
CA SER A 152 -5.00 -28.17 6.96
C SER A 152 -4.37 -27.81 8.31
N PRO A 153 -4.89 -26.78 9.04
CA PRO A 153 -4.39 -26.45 10.38
C PRO A 153 -4.37 -27.67 11.31
N ARG A 154 -5.35 -28.58 11.18
CA ARG A 154 -5.39 -29.84 11.93
C ARG A 154 -4.29 -30.82 11.51
N ARG A 155 -3.95 -30.90 10.22
CA ARG A 155 -2.82 -31.73 9.74
C ARG A 155 -1.49 -31.15 10.16
N THR A 156 -1.34 -29.82 10.08
CA THR A 156 -0.13 -29.13 10.54
C THR A 156 0.06 -29.28 12.04
N ALA A 157 -1.00 -29.11 12.84
CA ALA A 157 -0.96 -29.36 14.27
C ALA A 157 -0.55 -30.79 14.58
N ARG A 158 -1.15 -31.82 13.94
CA ARG A 158 -0.77 -33.22 14.13
C ARG A 158 0.67 -33.52 13.75
N ARG A 159 1.26 -32.82 12.77
CA ARG A 159 2.68 -32.95 12.39
C ARG A 159 3.61 -32.21 13.32
N LEU A 160 3.22 -31.01 13.76
CA LEU A 160 4.04 -30.15 14.61
C LEU A 160 4.01 -30.57 16.07
N THR A 161 2.89 -31.11 16.58
CA THR A 161 2.76 -31.51 17.98
C THR A 161 3.86 -32.49 18.42
N PRO A 162 4.17 -33.57 17.69
CA PRO A 162 5.26 -34.49 18.09
C PRO A 162 6.64 -33.81 18.06
N ILE A 163 6.85 -32.90 17.11
CA ILE A 163 8.12 -32.15 16.96
C ILE A 163 8.26 -31.20 18.15
N LEU A 164 7.21 -30.45 18.50
CA LEU A 164 7.23 -29.51 19.63
C LEU A 164 7.36 -30.25 20.98
N GLU A 165 6.72 -31.39 21.14
CA GLU A 165 6.86 -32.25 22.31
C GLU A 165 8.29 -32.81 22.45
N ALA A 166 8.88 -33.25 21.33
CA ALA A 166 10.27 -33.69 21.29
C ALA A 166 11.24 -32.55 21.59
N GLN A 167 10.96 -31.34 21.08
CA GLN A 167 11.70 -30.12 21.41
C GLN A 167 11.64 -29.82 22.91
N ALA A 168 10.44 -29.83 23.48
CA ALA A 168 10.26 -29.56 24.90
C ALA A 168 10.99 -30.58 25.76
N LYS A 169 10.97 -31.86 25.41
CA LYS A 169 11.71 -32.92 26.09
C LYS A 169 13.23 -32.76 25.95
N ALA A 170 13.73 -32.39 24.79
CA ALA A 170 15.14 -32.13 24.54
C ALA A 170 15.65 -30.92 25.34
N HIS A 171 14.87 -29.85 25.41
CA HIS A 171 15.19 -28.70 26.28
C HIS A 171 15.20 -29.05 27.75
N ALA A 172 14.26 -29.88 28.22
CA ALA A 172 14.20 -30.32 29.62
C ALA A 172 15.36 -31.26 30.00
N SER A 173 15.88 -32.03 29.02
CA SER A 173 17.00 -32.98 29.26
C SER A 173 18.39 -32.39 29.00
N GLY A 174 18.51 -31.16 28.56
CA GLY A 174 19.80 -30.51 28.25
C GLY A 174 20.58 -31.17 27.08
N SER A 175 19.98 -32.03 26.31
CA SER A 175 20.63 -32.83 25.28
C SER A 175 20.53 -32.24 23.88
N GLN A 176 21.61 -31.63 23.42
CA GLN A 176 21.76 -31.14 22.03
C GLN A 176 21.82 -32.25 20.97
N LYS A 177 22.08 -33.50 21.35
CA LYS A 177 22.19 -34.65 20.44
C LYS A 177 20.88 -35.07 19.81
N LEU A 178 19.74 -34.86 20.51
CA LEU A 178 18.42 -35.26 20.03
C LEU A 178 17.97 -34.53 18.76
N TRP A 179 18.46 -33.33 18.53
CA TRP A 179 18.14 -32.50 17.33
C TRP A 179 18.73 -33.08 16.05
N ILE A 180 19.95 -33.66 16.14
CA ILE A 180 20.64 -34.24 14.99
C ILE A 180 19.95 -35.55 14.56
N GLU A 181 19.44 -36.33 15.52
CA GLU A 181 18.72 -37.56 15.22
C GLU A 181 17.31 -37.33 14.63
N LEU A 182 16.56 -36.34 15.16
CA LEU A 182 15.25 -35.97 14.59
C LEU A 182 15.36 -35.46 13.15
N GLY A 183 16.37 -34.67 12.83
CA GLY A 183 16.64 -34.22 11.46
C GLY A 183 17.03 -35.34 10.51
N LYS A 184 17.70 -36.38 11.00
CA LYS A 184 18.02 -37.58 10.19
C LYS A 184 16.79 -38.41 9.90
N THR A 185 15.91 -38.64 10.87
CA THR A 185 14.68 -39.44 10.73
C THR A 185 13.68 -38.80 9.77
N GLU A 186 13.63 -37.46 9.72
CA GLU A 186 12.74 -36.77 8.78
C GLU A 186 13.27 -36.82 7.34
N LYS A 187 14.58 -36.75 7.17
CA LYS A 187 15.25 -36.89 5.87
C LYS A 187 15.09 -38.33 5.32
N GLU A 188 15.17 -39.32 6.17
CA GLU A 188 14.96 -40.73 5.82
C GLU A 188 13.50 -41.01 5.46
N ARG A 189 12.54 -40.38 6.15
CA ARG A 189 11.10 -40.49 5.81
C ARG A 189 10.75 -39.80 4.52
N LEU A 190 11.35 -38.66 4.22
CA LEU A 190 11.18 -37.96 2.93
C LEU A 190 11.76 -38.78 1.78
N GLN A 191 12.94 -39.37 1.95
CA GLN A 191 13.56 -40.23 0.95
C GLN A 191 12.75 -41.51 0.71
N ALA A 192 12.17 -42.11 1.75
CA ALA A 192 11.30 -43.28 1.62
C ALA A 192 9.97 -42.94 0.94
N ALA A 193 9.42 -41.76 1.15
CA ALA A 193 8.22 -41.27 0.48
C ALA A 193 8.44 -40.99 -1.02
N GLU A 194 9.63 -40.47 -1.36
CA GLU A 194 10.03 -40.25 -2.77
C GLU A 194 10.32 -41.56 -3.50
N ALA A 195 10.94 -42.52 -2.83
CA ALA A 195 11.18 -43.85 -3.38
C ALA A 195 9.89 -44.67 -3.61
N GLY A 196 8.88 -44.49 -2.73
CA GLY A 196 7.57 -45.16 -2.90
C GLY A 196 6.69 -44.52 -3.98
N ALA A 197 6.92 -43.27 -4.35
CA ALA A 197 6.20 -42.59 -5.41
C ALA A 197 6.68 -42.97 -6.84
N SER A 198 7.88 -43.52 -6.95
CA SER A 198 8.45 -43.98 -8.24
C SER A 198 7.98 -45.35 -8.68
N ASP A 199 7.43 -46.16 -7.78
CA ASP A 199 6.99 -47.54 -8.07
C ASP A 199 5.51 -47.66 -8.47
N THR A 200 4.74 -46.55 -8.40
CA THR A 200 3.31 -46.56 -8.75
C THR A 200 3.03 -46.12 -10.20
N ASN A 201 4.07 -45.96 -11.02
CA ASN A 201 3.94 -45.53 -12.42
C ASN A 201 4.60 -46.52 -13.41
N ARG A 202 4.42 -47.84 -13.15
CA ARG A 202 4.68 -48.91 -14.12
C ARG A 202 3.46 -49.77 -14.35
#